data_0638b7669b2068f91b58a0c33d3bf475
#
_entry.id   0638b7669b2068f91b58a0c33d3bf475
#
_cell.length_a   1.000
_cell.length_b   1.000
_cell.length_c   1.000
_cell.angle_alpha   90.00
_cell.angle_beta   90.00
_cell.angle_gamma   90.00
#
_symmetry.space_group_name_H-M   'P 1'
#
loop_
_entity.id
_entity.type
_entity.pdbx_description
1 polymer ?
#
loop_
_entity_poly.entity_id
_entity_poly.type
_entity_poly.pdbx_seq_one_letter_code
_entity_poly.pdbx_strand_id
1 'polypeptide(L)'
;LLIADALVQLCEEQPLKKVSISDIVERTGKNRKTFYYHFEDKNALIIWKFRYDLGLELQHRFPENILVYKKDEDPSLSSFPFYITQKSGVRSLDHSKFFDAFAIVLERNRAFYMQAFAETGPATLREYLYDLYLPALRNDITIILANRYLPEENIDFLSEFYTCAFLSYFTHKCEQPGTKHLISNAGPFSNIIHSSMESEIKEAQLRRNL
;
A
#
# COMPACT_ATOMS: atom_id res chain seq x y z
N LEU A 1 3.72 16.98 -9.78
CA LEU A 1 2.34 17.04 -9.33
C LEU A 1 1.38 17.35 -10.49
N LEU A 2 1.58 18.45 -11.24
CA LEU A 2 0.68 18.87 -12.34
C LEU A 2 0.30 17.75 -13.33
N ILE A 3 1.27 16.94 -13.76
CA ILE A 3 1.07 15.81 -14.69
C ILE A 3 0.20 14.72 -14.03
N ALA A 4 0.41 14.45 -12.74
CA ALA A 4 -0.35 13.45 -12.01
C ALA A 4 -1.79 13.90 -11.75
N ASP A 5 -2.02 15.17 -11.42
CA ASP A 5 -3.34 15.73 -11.24
C ASP A 5 -4.14 15.75 -12.56
N ALA A 6 -3.48 16.02 -13.69
CA ALA A 6 -4.11 15.93 -15.01
C ALA A 6 -4.56 14.49 -15.34
N LEU A 7 -3.78 13.47 -14.97
CA LEU A 7 -4.20 12.07 -15.12
C LEU A 7 -5.46 11.76 -14.32
N VAL A 8 -5.51 12.19 -13.04
CA VAL A 8 -6.69 11.98 -12.18
C VAL A 8 -7.93 12.64 -12.78
N GLN A 9 -7.82 13.91 -13.22
CA GLN A 9 -8.94 14.63 -13.86
C GLN A 9 -9.41 13.96 -15.15
N LEU A 10 -8.50 13.49 -16.00
CA LEU A 10 -8.85 12.76 -17.21
C LEU A 10 -9.60 11.46 -16.92
N CYS A 11 -9.30 10.80 -15.80
CA CYS A 11 -10.01 9.60 -15.37
C CYS A 11 -11.44 9.86 -14.88
N GLU A 12 -11.82 11.10 -14.59
CA GLU A 12 -13.20 11.49 -14.33
C GLU A 12 -14.01 11.61 -15.64
N GLU A 13 -13.33 11.93 -16.76
CA GLU A 13 -13.95 12.17 -18.06
C GLU A 13 -13.99 10.91 -18.94
N GLN A 14 -13.00 10.01 -18.80
CA GLN A 14 -12.88 8.80 -19.60
C GLN A 14 -12.14 7.69 -18.84
N PRO A 15 -12.36 6.41 -19.24
CA PRO A 15 -11.64 5.29 -18.63
C PRO A 15 -10.12 5.42 -18.73
N LEU A 16 -9.40 5.08 -17.64
CA LEU A 16 -7.93 5.14 -17.53
C LEU A 16 -7.22 4.44 -18.72
N LYS A 17 -7.78 3.31 -19.19
CA LYS A 17 -7.26 2.58 -20.37
C LYS A 17 -7.23 3.42 -21.64
N LYS A 18 -8.14 4.37 -21.79
CA LYS A 18 -8.23 5.27 -22.94
C LYS A 18 -7.37 6.51 -22.80
N VAL A 19 -6.96 6.86 -21.58
CA VAL A 19 -6.10 8.03 -21.34
C VAL A 19 -4.70 7.74 -21.85
N SER A 20 -4.27 8.52 -22.87
CA SER A 20 -2.92 8.46 -23.42
C SER A 20 -1.99 9.48 -22.77
N ILE A 21 -0.67 9.26 -22.93
CA ILE A 21 0.34 10.26 -22.51
C ILE A 21 0.14 11.59 -23.25
N SER A 22 -0.35 11.55 -24.50
CA SER A 22 -0.66 12.78 -25.26
C SER A 22 -1.75 13.59 -24.58
N ASP A 23 -2.83 12.96 -24.14
CA ASP A 23 -3.94 13.63 -23.46
C ASP A 23 -3.45 14.31 -22.16
N ILE A 24 -2.57 13.62 -21.42
CA ILE A 24 -2.02 14.13 -20.17
C ILE A 24 -1.15 15.37 -20.42
N VAL A 25 -0.25 15.32 -21.38
CA VAL A 25 0.64 16.47 -21.66
C VAL A 25 -0.10 17.64 -22.30
N GLU A 26 -1.09 17.39 -23.14
CA GLU A 26 -1.96 18.40 -23.72
C GLU A 26 -2.74 19.15 -22.61
N ARG A 27 -3.35 18.39 -21.67
CA ARG A 27 -4.06 18.96 -20.52
C ARG A 27 -3.19 19.88 -19.67
N THR A 28 -1.89 19.59 -19.57
CA THR A 28 -0.94 20.36 -18.75
C THR A 28 -0.21 21.47 -19.51
N GLY A 29 -0.41 21.58 -20.83
CA GLY A 29 0.38 22.46 -21.69
C GLY A 29 1.86 22.06 -21.75
N LYS A 30 2.18 20.81 -21.43
CA LYS A 30 3.54 20.27 -21.51
C LYS A 30 3.69 19.45 -22.78
N ASN A 31 4.89 18.93 -23.02
CA ASN A 31 5.18 18.05 -24.13
C ASN A 31 5.59 16.65 -23.67
N ARG A 32 5.59 15.68 -24.57
CA ARG A 32 5.98 14.29 -24.27
C ARG A 32 7.39 14.17 -23.69
N LYS A 33 8.33 15.02 -24.10
CA LYS A 33 9.70 15.02 -23.56
C LYS A 33 9.69 15.34 -22.07
N THR A 34 8.86 16.29 -21.64
CA THR A 34 8.68 16.63 -20.22
C THR A 34 8.09 15.44 -19.43
N PHE A 35 7.15 14.71 -20.02
CA PHE A 35 6.60 13.50 -19.38
C PHE A 35 7.70 12.45 -19.16
N TYR A 36 8.39 12.06 -20.23
CA TYR A 36 9.43 11.02 -20.19
C TYR A 36 10.70 11.42 -19.42
N TYR A 37 10.87 12.70 -19.12
CA TYR A 37 11.90 13.15 -18.19
C TYR A 37 11.62 12.73 -16.74
N HIS A 38 10.34 12.58 -16.35
CA HIS A 38 9.92 12.26 -15.00
C HIS A 38 9.39 10.83 -14.83
N PHE A 39 8.78 10.27 -15.85
CA PHE A 39 8.08 8.98 -15.77
C PHE A 39 8.37 8.14 -17.00
N GLU A 40 8.74 6.88 -16.78
CA GLU A 40 9.00 5.93 -17.85
C GLU A 40 7.73 5.65 -18.67
N ASP A 41 6.61 5.47 -17.95
CA ASP A 41 5.30 5.21 -18.55
C ASP A 41 4.14 5.71 -17.66
N LYS A 42 2.93 5.38 -18.07
CA LYS A 42 1.72 5.74 -17.32
C LYS A 42 1.61 5.01 -15.97
N ASN A 43 2.09 3.77 -15.86
CA ASN A 43 2.09 3.03 -14.60
C ASN A 43 3.04 3.65 -13.58
N ALA A 44 4.23 4.08 -14.01
CA ALA A 44 5.15 4.82 -13.16
C ALA A 44 4.53 6.11 -12.60
N LEU A 45 3.75 6.83 -13.42
CA LEU A 45 3.01 8.01 -12.96
C LEU A 45 1.90 7.66 -11.96
N ILE A 46 1.16 6.56 -12.17
CA ILE A 46 0.13 6.07 -11.25
C ILE A 46 0.75 5.70 -9.89
N ILE A 47 1.84 4.95 -9.91
CA ILE A 47 2.60 4.56 -8.71
C ILE A 47 3.10 5.80 -7.98
N TRP A 48 3.70 6.74 -8.69
CA TRP A 48 4.18 7.99 -8.11
C TRP A 48 3.04 8.78 -7.45
N LYS A 49 1.88 8.89 -8.10
CA LYS A 49 0.71 9.59 -7.55
C LYS A 49 0.24 8.94 -6.26
N PHE A 50 0.14 7.62 -6.22
CA PHE A 50 -0.24 6.90 -5.01
C PHE A 50 0.77 7.14 -3.88
N ARG A 51 2.08 6.99 -4.15
CA ARG A 51 3.14 7.19 -3.16
C ARG A 51 3.19 8.62 -2.63
N TYR A 52 2.96 9.59 -3.51
CA TYR A 52 2.85 11.00 -3.14
C TYR A 52 1.65 11.23 -2.21
N ASP A 53 0.46 10.78 -2.58
CA ASP A 53 -0.76 10.97 -1.79
C ASP A 53 -0.65 10.30 -0.41
N LEU A 54 -0.18 9.06 -0.39
CA LEU A 54 0.01 8.31 0.86
C LEU A 54 1.11 8.93 1.72
N GLY A 55 2.23 9.27 1.12
CA GLY A 55 3.36 9.85 1.83
C GLY A 55 3.00 11.14 2.54
N LEU A 56 2.30 12.06 1.85
CA LEU A 56 1.82 13.30 2.46
C LEU A 56 0.80 13.04 3.59
N GLU A 57 -0.12 12.08 3.41
CA GLU A 57 -1.09 11.73 4.44
C GLU A 57 -0.39 11.17 5.69
N LEU A 58 0.60 10.31 5.50
CA LEU A 58 1.38 9.75 6.61
C LEU A 58 2.22 10.82 7.32
N GLN A 59 2.92 11.67 6.59
CA GLN A 59 3.71 12.78 7.17
C GLN A 59 2.85 13.78 7.92
N HIS A 60 1.63 14.02 7.45
CA HIS A 60 0.70 14.93 8.13
C HIS A 60 0.15 14.35 9.45
N ARG A 61 -0.06 13.03 9.51
CA ARG A 61 -0.73 12.37 10.65
C ARG A 61 0.20 11.83 11.71
N PHE A 62 1.41 11.47 11.32
CA PHE A 62 2.29 10.68 12.18
C PHE A 62 3.65 11.35 12.39
N PRO A 63 4.24 11.20 13.59
CA PRO A 63 5.58 11.67 13.86
C PRO A 63 6.63 10.87 13.08
N GLU A 64 7.72 11.52 12.73
CA GLU A 64 8.80 10.98 11.89
C GLU A 64 9.36 9.63 12.37
N ASN A 65 9.45 9.44 13.68
CA ASN A 65 10.07 8.25 14.28
C ASN A 65 9.29 6.94 14.09
N ILE A 66 8.06 6.99 13.58
CA ILE A 66 7.28 5.78 13.22
C ILE A 66 7.07 5.64 11.72
N LEU A 67 7.47 6.63 10.93
CA LEU A 67 7.37 6.58 9.47
C LEU A 67 8.40 5.62 8.88
N VAL A 68 7.99 4.85 7.89
CA VAL A 68 8.84 3.89 7.20
C VAL A 68 9.04 4.34 5.76
N TYR A 69 10.31 4.50 5.39
CA TYR A 69 10.73 4.87 4.03
C TYR A 69 11.37 3.66 3.35
N LYS A 70 11.17 3.52 2.05
CA LYS A 70 11.87 2.50 1.27
C LYS A 70 13.28 3.00 0.95
N LYS A 71 14.28 2.21 1.34
CA LYS A 71 15.68 2.43 0.96
C LYS A 71 15.88 1.94 -0.48
N ASP A 72 16.85 2.51 -1.17
CA ASP A 72 17.24 2.10 -2.53
C ASP A 72 16.11 2.19 -3.57
N GLU A 73 15.22 3.15 -3.39
CA GLU A 73 14.15 3.48 -4.31
C GLU A 73 14.51 4.69 -5.18
N ASP A 74 13.76 4.86 -6.28
CA ASP A 74 13.86 6.06 -7.11
C ASP A 74 13.84 7.35 -6.25
N PRO A 75 14.78 8.29 -6.44
CA PRO A 75 14.86 9.52 -5.66
C PRO A 75 13.55 10.33 -5.61
N SER A 76 12.70 10.20 -6.64
CA SER A 76 11.40 10.86 -6.68
C SER A 76 10.38 10.28 -5.69
N LEU A 77 10.62 9.06 -5.20
CA LEU A 77 9.75 8.33 -4.27
C LEU A 77 10.36 8.20 -2.86
N SER A 78 11.69 8.23 -2.75
CA SER A 78 12.42 7.94 -1.51
C SER A 78 12.10 8.91 -0.36
N SER A 79 11.63 10.12 -0.66
CA SER A 79 11.21 11.13 0.34
C SER A 79 9.80 10.90 0.89
N PHE A 80 9.02 9.96 0.32
CA PHE A 80 7.67 9.66 0.75
C PHE A 80 7.64 8.38 1.58
N PRO A 81 7.21 8.46 2.86
CA PRO A 81 6.97 7.26 3.65
C PRO A 81 5.85 6.45 2.99
N PHE A 82 5.93 5.13 3.14
CA PHE A 82 4.91 4.24 2.58
C PHE A 82 4.19 3.42 3.64
N TYR A 83 4.70 3.42 4.88
CA TYR A 83 4.18 2.63 5.98
C TYR A 83 4.46 3.31 7.32
N ILE A 84 3.84 2.80 8.40
CA ILE A 84 4.18 3.17 9.77
C ILE A 84 4.41 1.91 10.61
N THR A 85 5.35 1.99 11.55
CA THR A 85 5.53 0.95 12.57
C THR A 85 5.17 1.52 13.93
N GLN A 86 3.95 1.27 14.39
CA GLN A 86 3.46 1.72 15.68
C GLN A 86 3.31 0.56 16.64
N LYS A 87 4.14 0.52 17.69
CA LYS A 87 4.03 -0.47 18.76
C LYS A 87 2.87 -0.11 19.69
N SER A 88 2.02 -1.08 19.99
CA SER A 88 0.95 -1.01 20.98
C SER A 88 1.27 -1.80 22.26
N GLY A 89 2.39 -2.52 22.28
CA GLY A 89 2.90 -3.32 23.39
C GLY A 89 4.27 -3.92 23.07
N VAL A 90 4.74 -4.82 23.93
CA VAL A 90 6.07 -5.45 23.77
C VAL A 90 6.13 -6.33 22.52
N ARG A 91 5.01 -6.98 22.15
CA ARG A 91 4.88 -7.91 21.03
C ARG A 91 3.64 -7.61 20.21
N SER A 92 3.26 -6.36 20.12
CA SER A 92 2.03 -5.95 19.46
C SER A 92 2.24 -4.68 18.66
N LEU A 93 1.69 -4.67 17.46
CA LEU A 93 1.66 -3.52 16.55
C LEU A 93 0.23 -3.06 16.34
N ASP A 94 0.03 -1.76 16.24
CA ASP A 94 -1.24 -1.15 15.87
C ASP A 94 -1.22 -0.76 14.38
N HIS A 95 -1.89 -1.55 13.56
CA HIS A 95 -2.03 -1.30 12.13
C HIS A 95 -3.25 -0.42 11.80
N SER A 96 -4.15 -0.18 12.77
CA SER A 96 -5.44 0.47 12.51
C SER A 96 -5.26 1.85 11.89
N LYS A 97 -4.36 2.65 12.45
CA LYS A 97 -4.10 4.02 12.00
C LYS A 97 -3.49 4.09 10.59
N PHE A 98 -2.64 3.11 10.25
CA PHE A 98 -2.13 2.99 8.88
C PHE A 98 -3.25 2.67 7.90
N PHE A 99 -4.11 1.72 8.23
CA PHE A 99 -5.24 1.35 7.37
C PHE A 99 -6.23 2.49 7.20
N ASP A 100 -6.47 3.29 8.25
CA ASP A 100 -7.30 4.49 8.14
C ASP A 100 -6.68 5.50 7.17
N ALA A 101 -5.37 5.77 7.26
CA ALA A 101 -4.67 6.68 6.35
C ALA A 101 -4.71 6.17 4.91
N PHE A 102 -4.45 4.87 4.71
CA PHE A 102 -4.52 4.22 3.40
C PHE A 102 -5.93 4.32 2.78
N ALA A 103 -6.97 4.06 3.58
CA ALA A 103 -8.36 4.19 3.15
C ALA A 103 -8.69 5.62 2.70
N ILE A 104 -8.29 6.62 3.47
CA ILE A 104 -8.55 8.04 3.15
C ILE A 104 -7.91 8.45 1.83
N VAL A 105 -6.68 7.99 1.57
CA VAL A 105 -6.01 8.26 0.28
C VAL A 105 -6.81 7.67 -0.88
N LEU A 106 -7.26 6.43 -0.74
CA LEU A 106 -8.07 5.79 -1.78
C LEU A 106 -9.43 6.47 -1.95
N GLU A 107 -10.07 6.92 -0.86
CA GLU A 107 -11.36 7.60 -0.89
C GLU A 107 -11.30 8.95 -1.60
N ARG A 108 -10.22 9.72 -1.45
CA ARG A 108 -10.06 11.04 -2.08
C ARG A 108 -10.16 11.00 -3.60
N ASN A 109 -9.61 9.97 -4.23
CA ASN A 109 -9.58 9.78 -5.68
C ASN A 109 -10.09 8.39 -6.06
N ARG A 110 -11.22 7.97 -5.46
CA ARG A 110 -11.72 6.59 -5.55
C ARG A 110 -11.92 6.11 -6.96
N ALA A 111 -12.54 6.91 -7.83
CA ALA A 111 -12.79 6.54 -9.21
C ALA A 111 -11.49 6.28 -9.99
N PHE A 112 -10.44 7.05 -9.71
CA PHE A 112 -9.11 6.86 -10.27
C PHE A 112 -8.45 5.58 -9.74
N TYR A 113 -8.39 5.39 -8.41
CA TYR A 113 -7.73 4.22 -7.82
C TYR A 113 -8.45 2.92 -8.15
N MET A 114 -9.79 2.90 -8.23
CA MET A 114 -10.56 1.75 -8.70
C MET A 114 -10.11 1.32 -10.11
N GLN A 115 -9.94 2.28 -11.02
CA GLN A 115 -9.47 1.99 -12.37
C GLN A 115 -7.99 1.56 -12.39
N ALA A 116 -7.14 2.18 -11.56
CA ALA A 116 -5.73 1.82 -11.44
C ALA A 116 -5.53 0.39 -10.89
N PHE A 117 -6.37 -0.04 -9.95
CA PHE A 117 -6.36 -1.42 -9.45
C PHE A 117 -6.91 -2.45 -10.44
N ALA A 118 -7.76 -2.02 -11.38
CA ALA A 118 -8.30 -2.89 -12.44
C ALA A 118 -7.31 -3.10 -13.61
N GLU A 119 -6.23 -2.32 -13.68
CA GLU A 119 -5.17 -2.54 -14.69
C GLU A 119 -4.50 -3.89 -14.46
N THR A 120 -4.22 -4.59 -15.58
CA THR A 120 -3.57 -5.90 -15.59
C THR A 120 -2.28 -5.85 -16.40
N GLY A 121 -1.33 -6.72 -16.09
CA GLY A 121 -0.04 -6.78 -16.76
C GLY A 121 1.10 -6.40 -15.81
N PRO A 122 2.33 -6.32 -16.31
CA PRO A 122 3.50 -6.01 -15.50
C PRO A 122 3.52 -4.54 -15.04
N ALA A 123 4.20 -4.30 -13.92
CA ALA A 123 4.44 -2.98 -13.34
C ALA A 123 3.15 -2.18 -13.02
N THR A 124 2.05 -2.89 -12.68
CA THR A 124 0.81 -2.25 -12.25
C THR A 124 0.92 -1.75 -10.81
N LEU A 125 -0.01 -0.85 -10.41
CA LEU A 125 -0.10 -0.39 -9.03
C LEU A 125 -0.25 -1.57 -8.04
N ARG A 126 -1.03 -2.60 -8.40
CA ARG A 126 -1.26 -3.80 -7.56
C ARG A 126 0.04 -4.56 -7.32
N GLU A 127 0.81 -4.85 -8.36
CA GLU A 127 2.10 -5.54 -8.24
C GLU A 127 3.10 -4.72 -7.44
N TYR A 128 3.21 -3.43 -7.75
CA TYR A 128 4.08 -2.52 -6.99
C TYR A 128 3.75 -2.51 -5.50
N LEU A 129 2.46 -2.46 -5.13
CA LEU A 129 2.05 -2.46 -3.72
C LEU A 129 2.31 -3.81 -3.03
N TYR A 130 2.17 -4.91 -3.77
CA TYR A 130 2.54 -6.23 -3.24
C TYR A 130 4.03 -6.27 -2.88
N ASP A 131 4.91 -5.88 -3.81
CA ASP A 131 6.36 -5.85 -3.60
C ASP A 131 6.78 -4.85 -2.51
N LEU A 132 6.02 -3.79 -2.32
CA LEU A 132 6.27 -2.78 -1.30
C LEU A 132 5.89 -3.26 0.10
N TYR A 133 4.71 -3.90 0.24
CA TYR A 133 4.16 -4.27 1.55
C TYR A 133 4.58 -5.64 2.05
N LEU A 134 4.93 -6.57 1.17
CA LEU A 134 5.39 -7.90 1.57
C LEU A 134 6.58 -7.84 2.56
N PRO A 135 7.69 -7.13 2.28
CA PRO A 135 8.79 -7.00 3.22
C PRO A 135 8.42 -6.21 4.48
N ALA A 136 7.50 -5.24 4.41
CA ALA A 136 7.04 -4.48 5.57
C ALA A 136 6.26 -5.37 6.54
N LEU A 137 5.30 -6.15 6.06
CA LEU A 137 4.52 -7.08 6.88
C LEU A 137 5.37 -8.23 7.40
N ARG A 138 6.36 -8.69 6.62
CA ARG A 138 7.36 -9.66 7.10
C ARG A 138 8.17 -9.10 8.28
N ASN A 139 8.57 -7.84 8.22
CA ASN A 139 9.24 -7.17 9.32
C ASN A 139 8.32 -7.04 10.55
N ASP A 140 7.04 -6.75 10.38
CA ASP A 140 6.06 -6.69 11.47
C ASP A 140 5.91 -8.05 12.17
N ILE A 141 5.85 -9.14 11.41
CA ILE A 141 5.86 -10.50 11.95
C ILE A 141 7.11 -10.72 12.81
N THR A 142 8.29 -10.31 12.33
CA THR A 142 9.55 -10.42 13.08
C THR A 142 9.52 -9.62 14.38
N ILE A 143 8.95 -8.42 14.36
CA ILE A 143 8.78 -7.60 15.58
C ILE A 143 7.83 -8.28 16.58
N ILE A 144 6.71 -8.83 16.11
CA ILE A 144 5.73 -9.54 16.95
C ILE A 144 6.32 -10.83 17.52
N LEU A 145 7.14 -11.55 16.75
CA LEU A 145 7.86 -12.74 17.22
C LEU A 145 8.77 -12.43 18.42
N ALA A 146 9.45 -11.29 18.42
CA ALA A 146 10.30 -10.84 19.52
C ALA A 146 11.23 -11.95 20.07
N ASN A 147 12.00 -12.56 19.18
CA ASN A 147 12.94 -13.68 19.43
C ASN A 147 12.28 -15.05 19.73
N ARG A 148 10.97 -15.20 19.63
CA ARG A 148 10.32 -16.51 19.64
C ARG A 148 10.58 -17.19 18.29
N TYR A 149 10.69 -18.50 18.31
CA TYR A 149 10.93 -19.27 17.09
C TYR A 149 9.62 -19.51 16.33
N LEU A 150 9.69 -19.27 15.03
CA LEU A 150 8.72 -19.73 14.03
C LEU A 150 9.54 -20.20 12.81
N PRO A 151 9.21 -21.35 12.17
CA PRO A 151 9.86 -21.74 10.92
C PRO A 151 9.78 -20.64 9.85
N GLU A 152 10.83 -20.50 9.06
CA GLU A 152 10.93 -19.48 8.02
C GLU A 152 9.79 -19.59 7.00
N GLU A 153 9.43 -20.82 6.61
CA GLU A 153 8.30 -21.11 5.72
C GLU A 153 6.95 -20.57 6.25
N ASN A 154 6.75 -20.60 7.58
CA ASN A 154 5.55 -20.06 8.20
C ASN A 154 5.58 -18.52 8.20
N ILE A 155 6.76 -17.91 8.39
CA ILE A 155 6.94 -16.45 8.30
C ILE A 155 6.64 -15.98 6.87
N ASP A 156 7.17 -16.68 5.88
CA ASP A 156 6.93 -16.37 4.47
C ASP A 156 5.45 -16.49 4.12
N PHE A 157 4.82 -17.62 4.46
CA PHE A 157 3.39 -17.84 4.24
C PHE A 157 2.52 -16.75 4.87
N LEU A 158 2.75 -16.43 6.15
CA LEU A 158 1.97 -15.41 6.85
C LEU A 158 2.17 -14.03 6.24
N SER A 159 3.40 -13.69 5.83
CA SER A 159 3.71 -12.42 5.19
C SER A 159 2.97 -12.26 3.86
N GLU A 160 2.98 -13.29 3.02
CA GLU A 160 2.25 -13.34 1.75
C GLU A 160 0.74 -13.27 1.98
N PHE A 161 0.22 -14.11 2.89
CA PHE A 161 -1.20 -14.17 3.20
C PHE A 161 -1.76 -12.82 3.66
N TYR A 162 -1.09 -12.16 4.61
CA TYR A 162 -1.53 -10.87 5.11
C TYR A 162 -1.39 -9.75 4.07
N THR A 163 -0.34 -9.79 3.25
CA THR A 163 -0.18 -8.83 2.16
C THR A 163 -1.31 -8.98 1.13
N CYS A 164 -1.61 -10.20 0.72
CA CYS A 164 -2.72 -10.48 -0.19
C CYS A 164 -4.07 -10.10 0.43
N ALA A 165 -4.31 -10.46 1.70
CA ALA A 165 -5.56 -10.14 2.38
C ALA A 165 -5.78 -8.63 2.50
N PHE A 166 -4.76 -7.89 2.90
CA PHE A 166 -4.77 -6.43 2.99
C PHE A 166 -5.09 -5.79 1.64
N LEU A 167 -4.31 -6.07 0.60
CA LEU A 167 -4.48 -5.47 -0.72
C LEU A 167 -5.83 -5.85 -1.35
N SER A 168 -6.23 -7.13 -1.24
CA SER A 168 -7.50 -7.60 -1.79
C SER A 168 -8.69 -6.97 -1.07
N TYR A 169 -8.63 -6.80 0.25
CA TYR A 169 -9.68 -6.15 1.01
C TYR A 169 -9.92 -4.71 0.53
N PHE A 170 -8.87 -3.91 0.43
CA PHE A 170 -8.98 -2.52 -0.01
C PHE A 170 -9.43 -2.40 -1.46
N THR A 171 -8.88 -3.21 -2.36
CA THR A 171 -9.29 -3.22 -3.76
C THR A 171 -10.78 -3.54 -3.88
N HIS A 172 -11.23 -4.63 -3.23
CA HIS A 172 -12.64 -5.02 -3.24
C HIS A 172 -13.55 -3.91 -2.67
N LYS A 173 -13.14 -3.26 -1.58
CA LYS A 173 -13.90 -2.14 -1.01
C LYS A 173 -13.96 -0.92 -1.94
N CYS A 174 -12.90 -0.63 -2.68
CA CYS A 174 -12.92 0.42 -3.70
C CYS A 174 -13.96 0.13 -4.80
N GLU A 175 -14.11 -1.12 -5.19
CA GLU A 175 -15.02 -1.56 -6.25
C GLU A 175 -16.50 -1.55 -5.83
N GLN A 176 -16.81 -1.63 -4.52
CA GLN A 176 -18.18 -1.69 -4.04
C GLN A 176 -18.91 -0.34 -4.16
N PRO A 177 -20.00 -0.24 -4.97
CA PRO A 177 -20.77 0.99 -5.06
C PRO A 177 -21.45 1.33 -3.73
N GLY A 178 -21.53 2.61 -3.42
CA GLY A 178 -22.26 3.12 -2.23
C GLY A 178 -21.53 2.98 -0.89
N THR A 179 -20.34 2.41 -0.84
CA THR A 179 -19.53 2.39 0.37
C THR A 179 -19.03 3.81 0.68
N LYS A 180 -19.55 4.44 1.73
CA LYS A 180 -19.15 5.80 2.13
C LYS A 180 -17.74 5.85 2.72
N HIS A 181 -17.35 4.80 3.46
CA HIS A 181 -16.02 4.67 4.06
C HIS A 181 -15.44 3.30 3.73
N LEU A 182 -14.21 3.27 3.25
CA LEU A 182 -13.52 2.03 2.87
C LEU A 182 -13.23 1.16 4.10
N ILE A 183 -12.94 1.80 5.23
CA ILE A 183 -12.80 1.15 6.54
C ILE A 183 -13.65 1.87 7.56
N SER A 184 -14.46 1.10 8.29
CA SER A 184 -15.14 1.55 9.49
C SER A 184 -14.45 1.05 10.78
N ASN A 185 -13.70 -0.05 10.69
CA ASN A 185 -12.97 -0.65 11.81
C ASN A 185 -11.89 -1.61 11.32
N ALA A 186 -10.62 -1.27 11.53
CA ALA A 186 -9.47 -2.11 11.19
C ALA A 186 -9.04 -3.05 12.35
N GLY A 187 -9.65 -2.92 13.53
CA GLY A 187 -9.32 -3.75 14.71
C GLY A 187 -9.35 -5.25 14.45
N PRO A 188 -10.37 -5.81 13.76
CA PRO A 188 -10.41 -7.24 13.46
C PRO A 188 -9.18 -7.74 12.67
N PHE A 189 -8.63 -6.94 11.77
CA PHE A 189 -7.44 -7.33 11.01
C PHE A 189 -6.23 -7.51 11.93
N SER A 190 -5.96 -6.54 12.79
CA SER A 190 -4.87 -6.64 13.79
C SER A 190 -5.07 -7.81 14.73
N ASN A 191 -6.30 -8.05 15.19
CA ASN A 191 -6.61 -9.18 16.08
C ASN A 191 -6.37 -10.53 15.38
N ILE A 192 -6.70 -10.67 14.11
CA ILE A 192 -6.47 -11.90 13.33
C ILE A 192 -4.97 -12.15 13.19
N ILE A 193 -4.18 -11.13 12.85
CA ILE A 193 -2.71 -11.26 12.77
C ILE A 193 -2.15 -11.78 14.11
N HIS A 194 -2.47 -11.13 15.21
CA HIS A 194 -1.96 -11.53 16.51
C HIS A 194 -2.40 -12.95 16.92
N SER A 195 -3.68 -13.27 16.76
CA SER A 195 -4.23 -14.57 17.15
C SER A 195 -3.64 -15.72 16.34
N SER A 196 -3.49 -15.57 15.02
CA SER A 196 -2.90 -16.60 14.17
C SER A 196 -1.42 -16.80 14.48
N MET A 197 -0.65 -15.73 14.70
CA MET A 197 0.75 -15.85 15.10
C MET A 197 0.93 -16.55 16.44
N GLU A 198 0.14 -16.22 17.46
CA GLU A 198 0.21 -16.90 18.75
C GLU A 198 -0.13 -18.38 18.64
N SER A 199 -1.09 -18.74 17.78
CA SER A 199 -1.45 -20.13 17.51
C SER A 199 -0.29 -20.88 16.86
N GLU A 200 0.30 -20.33 15.80
CA GLU A 200 1.42 -20.92 15.08
C GLU A 200 2.67 -21.08 15.95
N ILE A 201 2.98 -20.10 16.80
CA ILE A 201 4.10 -20.17 17.74
C ILE A 201 3.90 -21.31 18.74
N LYS A 202 2.69 -21.46 19.31
CA LYS A 202 2.38 -22.55 20.23
C LYS A 202 2.54 -23.91 19.57
N GLU A 203 2.03 -24.06 18.35
CA GLU A 203 2.15 -25.31 17.60
C GLU A 203 3.61 -25.64 17.26
N ALA A 204 4.40 -24.67 16.80
CA ALA A 204 5.81 -24.86 16.55
C ALA A 204 6.61 -25.26 17.79
N GLN A 205 6.26 -24.70 18.96
CA GLN A 205 6.86 -25.10 20.26
C GLN A 205 6.51 -26.54 20.66
N LEU A 206 5.25 -26.95 20.46
CA LEU A 206 4.82 -28.32 20.76
C LEU A 206 5.56 -29.34 19.89
N ARG A 207 5.71 -29.08 18.58
CA ARG A 207 6.43 -29.96 17.66
C ARG A 207 7.93 -30.11 17.98
N ARG A 208 8.56 -29.11 18.60
CA ARG A 208 9.98 -29.18 19.01
C ARG A 208 10.21 -29.99 20.28
N ASN A 209 9.18 -30.21 21.08
CA ASN A 209 9.26 -30.98 22.33
C ASN A 209 8.86 -32.45 22.17
N LEU A 210 8.52 -32.86 20.94
CA LEU A 210 8.29 -34.24 20.51
C LEU A 210 9.50 -34.80 19.75
#